data_b8832d959057825c28aeb8bde84f9629
#
_entry.id   b8832d959057825c28aeb8bde84f9629
#
_cell.length_a   1.000
_cell.length_b   1.000
_cell.length_c   1.000
_cell.angle_alpha   90.00
_cell.angle_beta   90.00
_cell.angle_gamma   90.00
#
_symmetry.space_group_name_H-M   'P 1'
#
loop_
_entity.id
_entity.type
_entity.pdbx_description
1 polymer ?
#
loop_
_entity_poly.entity_id
_entity_poly.type
_entity_poly.pdbx_seq_one_letter_code
_entity_poly.pdbx_strand_id
1 'polypeptide(L)'
;MNQGSTAWNFSENNNHISSFQRTGGDPAKEGPVSLEYFAHSSFRITSPQGLTVVIDPWRNDPSGAWGLWFPEEYPEIYADIVLSTHAHFDHDAVHRVHAAVTLERPVGIFSVGDVKIEGLGDKHMFHAKGSYRWTDVFAESGISVPPDNPMHLDNSIIVTETGGMRIAHWGDNRPDPGAYIMDRLRGVDVLILPIDGSEHILTAEDVTGLMEELEPKVVIPMHYRTRGAVTVLSTLQAPDYWLEMMPDAILHTESKWTFSKPDLARYRGRAFSFGHHYTKG
;
A
#
# COMPACT_ATOMS: atom_id res chain seq x y z
N MET A 1 24.51 -13.23 -36.78
CA MET A 1 24.95 -14.14 -35.71
C MET A 1 23.75 -14.25 -34.75
N ASN A 2 23.13 -15.43 -34.78
CA ASN A 2 22.05 -15.76 -33.88
C ASN A 2 22.67 -15.79 -32.47
N GLN A 3 22.44 -14.80 -31.67
CA GLN A 3 22.75 -14.88 -30.24
C GLN A 3 21.79 -15.91 -29.71
N GLY A 4 22.29 -17.12 -29.60
CA GLY A 4 21.56 -18.23 -29.04
C GLY A 4 20.89 -17.80 -27.75
N SER A 5 19.66 -18.24 -27.59
CA SER A 5 18.98 -18.18 -26.33
C SER A 5 19.97 -18.52 -25.24
N THR A 6 20.32 -17.55 -24.44
CA THR A 6 21.10 -17.85 -23.25
C THR A 6 20.37 -18.96 -22.55
N ALA A 7 21.05 -20.01 -22.20
CA ALA A 7 20.51 -21.15 -21.46
C ALA A 7 20.06 -20.75 -20.02
N TRP A 8 19.91 -19.47 -19.77
CA TRP A 8 19.46 -18.88 -18.55
C TRP A 8 17.93 -18.87 -18.58
N ASN A 9 17.36 -19.79 -17.87
CA ASN A 9 15.94 -19.83 -17.65
C ASN A 9 15.62 -18.86 -16.48
N PHE A 10 15.77 -17.55 -16.74
CA PHE A 10 15.28 -16.57 -15.80
C PHE A 10 13.75 -16.64 -15.75
N SER A 11 13.19 -16.48 -14.58
CA SER A 11 11.79 -16.10 -14.49
C SER A 11 11.57 -14.80 -15.29
N GLU A 12 10.39 -14.59 -15.84
CA GLU A 12 10.10 -13.36 -16.59
C GLU A 12 10.46 -12.11 -15.78
N ASN A 13 10.22 -12.14 -14.47
CA ASN A 13 10.54 -11.05 -13.56
C ASN A 13 12.05 -10.73 -13.51
N ASN A 14 12.88 -11.76 -13.41
CA ASN A 14 14.34 -11.56 -13.42
C ASN A 14 14.84 -10.98 -14.75
N ASN A 15 14.19 -11.36 -15.87
CA ASN A 15 14.51 -10.80 -17.16
C ASN A 15 14.14 -9.31 -17.24
N HIS A 16 13.00 -8.92 -16.70
CA HIS A 16 12.58 -7.53 -16.62
C HIS A 16 13.57 -6.69 -15.81
N ILE A 17 13.86 -7.08 -14.60
CA ILE A 17 14.83 -6.35 -13.75
C ILE A 17 16.20 -6.26 -14.41
N SER A 18 16.71 -7.34 -15.01
CA SER A 18 17.98 -7.31 -15.72
C SER A 18 17.96 -6.36 -16.92
N SER A 19 16.83 -6.28 -17.64
CA SER A 19 16.65 -5.33 -18.73
C SER A 19 16.66 -3.88 -18.20
N PHE A 20 15.90 -3.59 -17.19
CA PHE A 20 15.86 -2.26 -16.58
C PHE A 20 17.20 -1.81 -16.01
N GLN A 21 17.93 -2.70 -15.36
CA GLN A 21 19.28 -2.41 -14.87
C GLN A 21 20.27 -2.07 -15.99
N ARG A 22 20.10 -2.64 -17.18
CA ARG A 22 20.96 -2.35 -18.33
C ARG A 22 20.59 -1.07 -19.07
N THR A 23 19.29 -0.82 -19.20
CA THR A 23 18.79 0.32 -19.97
C THR A 23 18.62 1.57 -19.13
N GLY A 24 18.62 1.40 -17.80
CA GLY A 24 18.28 2.48 -16.88
C GLY A 24 16.82 2.87 -16.98
N GLY A 25 16.48 3.94 -16.33
CA GLY A 25 15.14 4.52 -16.35
C GLY A 25 15.12 5.83 -15.58
N ASP A 26 14.10 6.62 -15.81
CA ASP A 26 13.91 7.89 -15.11
C ASP A 26 12.49 7.94 -14.52
N PRO A 27 12.36 7.80 -13.19
CA PRO A 27 11.06 7.88 -12.54
C PRO A 27 10.37 9.23 -12.68
N ALA A 28 11.13 10.29 -12.95
CA ALA A 28 10.59 11.63 -13.20
C ALA A 28 10.00 11.81 -14.61
N LYS A 29 10.30 10.90 -15.54
CA LYS A 29 9.75 10.94 -16.89
C LYS A 29 8.26 10.64 -16.87
N GLU A 30 7.45 11.57 -17.36
CA GLU A 30 6.01 11.40 -17.43
C GLU A 30 5.61 10.25 -18.36
N GLY A 31 4.61 9.50 -17.92
CA GLY A 31 4.04 8.39 -18.65
C GLY A 31 2.86 7.77 -17.90
N PRO A 32 2.11 6.87 -18.55
CA PRO A 32 0.97 6.22 -17.91
C PRO A 32 1.43 5.24 -16.82
N VAL A 33 0.80 5.32 -15.67
CA VAL A 33 0.95 4.39 -14.55
C VAL A 33 -0.36 3.65 -14.37
N SER A 34 -0.31 2.36 -14.04
CA SER A 34 -1.50 1.61 -13.63
C SER A 34 -1.43 1.31 -12.14
N LEU A 35 -2.53 1.50 -11.45
CA LEU A 35 -2.75 1.06 -10.09
C LEU A 35 -3.84 0.00 -10.10
N GLU A 36 -3.55 -1.18 -9.55
CA GLU A 36 -4.46 -2.31 -9.49
C GLU A 36 -4.67 -2.72 -8.03
N TYR A 37 -5.92 -2.91 -7.64
CA TYR A 37 -6.34 -3.18 -6.28
C TYR A 37 -6.60 -4.68 -6.08
N PHE A 38 -6.03 -5.25 -5.02
CA PHE A 38 -6.16 -6.67 -4.64
C PHE A 38 -6.95 -6.86 -3.33
N ALA A 39 -7.80 -5.91 -3.00
CA ALA A 39 -8.51 -5.80 -1.74
C ALA A 39 -7.64 -5.41 -0.53
N HIS A 40 -8.27 -5.02 0.56
CA HIS A 40 -7.67 -4.60 1.81
C HIS A 40 -6.68 -3.45 1.60
N SER A 41 -5.41 -3.65 1.85
CA SER A 41 -4.34 -2.66 1.63
C SER A 41 -3.43 -3.01 0.45
N SER A 42 -3.80 -4.03 -0.35
CA SER A 42 -2.91 -4.54 -1.38
C SER A 42 -3.11 -3.87 -2.73
N PHE A 43 -2.02 -3.35 -3.28
CA PHE A 43 -1.98 -2.71 -4.59
C PHE A 43 -0.80 -3.17 -5.43
N ARG A 44 -0.98 -3.18 -6.75
CA ARG A 44 0.10 -3.31 -7.72
C ARG A 44 0.22 -2.02 -8.53
N ILE A 45 1.41 -1.43 -8.52
CA ILE A 45 1.78 -0.29 -9.35
C ILE A 45 2.52 -0.85 -10.57
N THR A 46 2.12 -0.44 -11.77
CA THR A 46 2.86 -0.74 -13.00
C THR A 46 3.39 0.56 -13.59
N SER A 47 4.70 0.64 -13.77
CA SER A 47 5.39 1.80 -14.32
C SER A 47 5.14 1.97 -15.83
N PRO A 48 5.46 3.13 -16.41
CA PRO A 48 5.38 3.33 -17.87
C PRO A 48 6.22 2.33 -18.69
N GLN A 49 7.32 1.83 -18.14
CA GLN A 49 8.14 0.80 -18.82
C GLN A 49 7.69 -0.63 -18.53
N GLY A 50 6.64 -0.82 -17.72
CA GLY A 50 6.06 -2.12 -17.40
C GLY A 50 6.62 -2.78 -16.15
N LEU A 51 7.52 -2.11 -15.37
CA LEU A 51 7.98 -2.63 -14.09
C LEU A 51 6.83 -2.63 -13.07
N THR A 52 6.69 -3.74 -12.34
CA THR A 52 5.59 -3.99 -11.42
C THR A 52 6.04 -4.02 -9.96
N VAL A 53 5.33 -3.31 -9.10
CA VAL A 53 5.56 -3.26 -7.66
C VAL A 53 4.28 -3.63 -6.95
N VAL A 54 4.30 -4.70 -6.16
CA VAL A 54 3.19 -5.11 -5.28
C VAL A 54 3.47 -4.66 -3.87
N ILE A 55 2.48 -4.06 -3.22
CA ILE A 55 2.55 -3.58 -1.83
C ILE A 55 1.49 -4.30 -1.03
N ASP A 56 1.86 -4.75 0.17
CA ASP A 56 1.00 -5.33 1.22
C ASP A 56 0.07 -6.47 0.75
N PRO A 57 0.60 -7.57 0.20
CA PRO A 57 -0.20 -8.77 0.02
C PRO A 57 -0.65 -9.34 1.37
N TRP A 58 -1.90 -9.80 1.45
CA TRP A 58 -2.54 -10.24 2.69
C TRP A 58 -2.69 -11.76 2.80
N ARG A 59 -2.86 -12.25 4.02
CA ARG A 59 -3.19 -13.64 4.37
C ARG A 59 -4.00 -13.65 5.67
N ASN A 60 -4.49 -14.80 6.05
CA ASN A 60 -5.02 -14.99 7.41
C ASN A 60 -3.88 -15.15 8.42
N ASP A 61 -4.16 -14.84 9.67
CA ASP A 61 -3.24 -15.10 10.77
C ASP A 61 -2.91 -16.61 10.88
N PRO A 62 -1.63 -16.98 10.72
CA PRO A 62 -1.23 -18.38 10.77
C PRO A 62 -1.42 -19.03 12.13
N SER A 63 -1.52 -18.26 13.21
CA SER A 63 -1.83 -18.78 14.54
C SER A 63 -3.32 -19.10 14.72
N GLY A 64 -4.18 -18.51 13.89
CA GLY A 64 -5.63 -18.60 14.01
C GLY A 64 -6.23 -17.76 15.15
N ALA A 65 -5.41 -17.02 15.92
CA ALA A 65 -5.87 -16.23 17.06
C ALA A 65 -6.87 -15.12 16.66
N TRP A 66 -6.72 -14.57 15.46
CA TRP A 66 -7.57 -13.51 14.94
C TRP A 66 -8.74 -14.01 14.07
N GLY A 67 -8.89 -15.34 13.96
CA GLY A 67 -9.94 -15.96 13.17
C GLY A 67 -9.72 -15.82 11.64
N LEU A 68 -10.80 -15.98 10.90
CA LEU A 68 -10.77 -15.96 9.44
C LEU A 68 -11.20 -14.58 8.92
N TRP A 69 -10.24 -13.77 8.50
CA TRP A 69 -10.49 -12.47 7.88
C TRP A 69 -10.72 -12.55 6.38
N PHE A 70 -9.99 -13.44 5.73
CA PHE A 70 -10.04 -13.65 4.28
C PHE A 70 -10.55 -15.05 3.97
N PRO A 71 -11.73 -15.19 3.31
CA PRO A 71 -12.27 -16.51 3.00
C PRO A 71 -11.48 -17.27 1.92
N GLU A 72 -10.76 -16.54 1.09
CA GLU A 72 -9.89 -17.08 0.04
C GLU A 72 -8.43 -16.67 0.33
N GLU A 73 -7.50 -17.36 -0.28
CA GLU A 73 -6.09 -16.99 -0.21
C GLU A 73 -5.79 -15.82 -1.16
N TYR A 74 -4.77 -15.06 -0.84
CA TYR A 74 -4.23 -14.06 -1.77
C TYR A 74 -3.82 -14.75 -3.07
N PRO A 75 -4.15 -14.19 -4.25
CA PRO A 75 -3.82 -14.83 -5.52
C PRO A 75 -2.31 -14.99 -5.69
N GLU A 76 -1.91 -16.10 -6.32
CA GLU A 76 -0.52 -16.24 -6.78
C GLU A 76 -0.30 -15.35 -7.99
N ILE A 77 0.55 -14.34 -7.83
CA ILE A 77 0.84 -13.37 -8.88
C ILE A 77 2.35 -13.18 -9.06
N TYR A 78 2.70 -12.68 -10.23
CA TYR A 78 4.08 -12.30 -10.56
C TYR A 78 4.23 -10.79 -10.47
N ALA A 79 5.38 -10.36 -9.92
CA ALA A 79 5.79 -8.97 -9.88
C ALA A 79 7.31 -8.87 -9.97
N ASP A 80 7.84 -7.70 -10.31
CA ASP A 80 9.28 -7.48 -10.25
C ASP A 80 9.72 -7.23 -8.81
N ILE A 81 8.93 -6.47 -8.07
CA ILE A 81 9.19 -6.11 -6.68
C ILE A 81 7.93 -6.39 -5.85
N VAL A 82 8.10 -6.98 -4.68
CA VAL A 82 7.08 -7.06 -3.65
C VAL A 82 7.59 -6.42 -2.36
N LEU A 83 6.72 -5.65 -1.69
CA LEU A 83 7.05 -5.05 -0.40
C LEU A 83 5.93 -5.26 0.60
N SER A 84 6.30 -5.23 1.89
CA SER A 84 5.37 -5.07 3.00
C SER A 84 5.70 -3.81 3.80
N THR A 85 4.67 -3.08 4.22
CA THR A 85 4.84 -1.90 5.09
C THR A 85 5.20 -2.31 6.51
N HIS A 86 4.64 -3.41 7.01
CA HIS A 86 4.87 -3.94 8.34
C HIS A 86 4.56 -5.45 8.42
N ALA A 87 4.76 -6.07 9.57
CA ALA A 87 4.73 -7.52 9.74
C ALA A 87 3.43 -8.06 10.34
N HIS A 88 2.28 -7.46 10.01
CA HIS A 88 0.98 -8.06 10.32
C HIS A 88 0.51 -8.97 9.20
N PHE A 89 -0.26 -10.01 9.55
CA PHE A 89 -0.70 -11.05 8.62
C PHE A 89 -1.46 -10.51 7.40
N ASP A 90 -2.15 -9.41 7.57
CA ASP A 90 -2.95 -8.75 6.54
C ASP A 90 -2.13 -7.80 5.64
N HIS A 91 -0.77 -7.74 5.84
CA HIS A 91 0.15 -6.94 5.03
C HIS A 91 1.41 -7.69 4.58
N ASP A 92 1.70 -8.89 5.11
CA ASP A 92 3.02 -9.53 4.97
C ASP A 92 3.05 -10.81 4.13
N ALA A 93 2.01 -11.11 3.35
CA ALA A 93 1.98 -12.32 2.53
C ALA A 93 2.90 -12.24 1.29
N VAL A 94 4.10 -11.66 1.45
CA VAL A 94 5.08 -11.49 0.36
C VAL A 94 5.45 -12.80 -0.32
N HIS A 95 5.35 -13.93 0.38
CA HIS A 95 5.58 -15.28 -0.14
C HIS A 95 4.53 -15.74 -1.18
N ARG A 96 3.39 -15.04 -1.30
CA ARG A 96 2.34 -15.30 -2.30
C ARG A 96 2.63 -14.63 -3.64
N VAL A 97 3.64 -13.76 -3.68
CA VAL A 97 4.03 -13.03 -4.88
C VAL A 97 5.36 -13.57 -5.38
N HIS A 98 5.38 -14.07 -6.61
CA HIS A 98 6.61 -14.47 -7.28
C HIS A 98 7.35 -13.21 -7.75
N ALA A 99 8.27 -12.72 -6.95
CA ALA A 99 9.00 -11.49 -7.21
C ALA A 99 10.51 -11.71 -7.29
N ALA A 100 11.19 -10.90 -8.10
CA ALA A 100 12.64 -10.90 -8.17
C ALA A 100 13.28 -10.18 -6.98
N VAL A 101 12.59 -9.19 -6.40
CA VAL A 101 13.02 -8.43 -5.23
C VAL A 101 11.91 -8.42 -4.19
N THR A 102 12.26 -8.79 -2.96
CA THR A 102 11.36 -8.68 -1.80
C THR A 102 11.95 -7.70 -0.80
N LEU A 103 11.16 -6.70 -0.41
CA LEU A 103 11.55 -5.70 0.56
C LEU A 103 10.52 -5.67 1.69
N GLU A 104 10.89 -6.16 2.86
CA GLU A 104 10.04 -6.12 4.04
C GLU A 104 10.40 -4.89 4.89
N ARG A 105 9.41 -4.03 5.12
CA ARG A 105 9.57 -2.80 5.90
C ARG A 105 10.80 -1.98 5.48
N PRO A 106 10.89 -1.63 4.17
CA PRO A 106 12.06 -0.95 3.66
C PRO A 106 12.22 0.43 4.31
N VAL A 107 13.45 0.78 4.68
CA VAL A 107 13.83 2.13 5.11
C VAL A 107 14.97 2.59 4.22
N GLY A 108 14.80 3.77 3.60
CA GLY A 108 15.76 4.29 2.65
C GLY A 108 15.25 4.29 1.21
N ILE A 109 16.16 4.45 0.26
CA ILE A 109 15.84 4.65 -1.16
C ILE A 109 16.34 3.46 -1.98
N PHE A 110 15.45 2.92 -2.82
CA PHE A 110 15.70 1.83 -3.75
C PHE A 110 15.29 2.28 -5.15
N SER A 111 16.14 2.06 -6.15
CA SER A 111 15.82 2.45 -7.52
C SER A 111 16.06 1.29 -8.48
N VAL A 112 15.08 1.00 -9.30
CA VAL A 112 15.14 -0.02 -10.35
C VAL A 112 14.42 0.53 -11.59
N GLY A 113 15.13 0.66 -12.70
CA GLY A 113 14.55 1.18 -13.94
C GLY A 113 13.91 2.56 -13.75
N ASP A 114 12.66 2.69 -14.16
CA ASP A 114 11.86 3.90 -14.04
C ASP A 114 11.02 3.96 -12.74
N VAL A 115 11.41 3.17 -11.73
CA VAL A 115 10.78 3.18 -10.40
C VAL A 115 11.80 3.54 -9.34
N LYS A 116 11.44 4.46 -8.47
CA LYS A 116 12.15 4.75 -7.23
C LYS A 116 11.21 4.54 -6.06
N ILE A 117 11.64 3.77 -5.08
CA ILE A 117 10.90 3.47 -3.87
C ILE A 117 11.63 4.12 -2.70
N GLU A 118 10.93 4.91 -1.92
CA GLU A 118 11.42 5.44 -0.67
C GLU A 118 10.57 4.87 0.47
N GLY A 119 11.22 4.12 1.36
CA GLY A 119 10.63 3.68 2.61
C GLY A 119 10.93 4.65 3.74
N LEU A 120 9.89 5.19 4.34
CA LEU A 120 9.97 6.12 5.48
C LEU A 120 9.57 5.35 6.75
N GLY A 121 10.58 4.90 7.50
CA GLY A 121 10.36 4.13 8.72
C GLY A 121 9.76 5.00 9.82
N ASP A 122 8.63 4.54 10.39
CA ASP A 122 7.94 5.15 11.52
C ASP A 122 7.24 4.06 12.34
N LYS A 123 6.22 4.42 13.07
CA LYS A 123 5.48 3.55 13.98
C LYS A 123 4.13 3.16 13.42
N HIS A 124 3.81 1.89 13.55
CA HIS A 124 2.43 1.42 13.43
C HIS A 124 1.54 2.16 14.43
N MET A 125 0.29 2.44 14.06
CA MET A 125 -0.68 3.01 14.99
C MET A 125 -0.88 2.06 16.18
N PHE A 126 -0.70 2.59 17.36
CA PHE A 126 -0.75 1.80 18.60
C PHE A 126 -1.96 2.16 19.47
N HIS A 127 -2.44 3.38 19.36
CA HIS A 127 -3.58 3.90 20.09
C HIS A 127 -4.50 4.66 19.15
N ALA A 128 -5.59 4.04 18.77
CA ALA A 128 -6.64 4.74 18.07
C ALA A 128 -7.57 5.43 19.06
N LYS A 129 -7.87 6.68 18.80
CA LYS A 129 -8.84 7.44 19.59
C LYS A 129 -10.24 6.88 19.34
N GLY A 130 -10.91 6.42 20.38
CA GLY A 130 -12.29 5.95 20.31
C GLY A 130 -12.47 4.45 20.08
N SER A 131 -11.42 3.70 19.75
CA SER A 131 -11.48 2.25 19.59
C SER A 131 -10.79 1.51 20.77
N TYR A 132 -10.43 0.25 20.59
CA TYR A 132 -9.65 -0.47 21.59
C TYR A 132 -8.16 -0.08 21.49
N ARG A 133 -7.45 -0.26 22.59
CA ARG A 133 -6.01 -0.05 22.67
C ARG A 133 -5.27 -1.37 22.52
N TRP A 134 -4.33 -1.44 21.60
CA TRP A 134 -3.48 -2.62 21.46
C TRP A 134 -2.72 -2.98 22.73
N THR A 135 -2.33 -1.97 23.53
CA THR A 135 -1.75 -2.18 24.88
C THR A 135 -2.65 -2.98 25.78
N ASP A 136 -3.94 -2.72 25.77
CA ASP A 136 -4.90 -3.39 26.62
C ASP A 136 -5.10 -4.83 26.12
N VAL A 137 -5.22 -5.02 24.80
CA VAL A 137 -5.33 -6.35 24.17
C VAL A 137 -4.09 -7.21 24.45
N PHE A 138 -2.89 -6.65 24.34
CA PHE A 138 -1.66 -7.37 24.65
C PHE A 138 -1.55 -7.69 26.13
N ALA A 139 -1.92 -6.76 27.01
CA ALA A 139 -1.93 -6.98 28.46
C ALA A 139 -2.90 -8.10 28.85
N GLU A 140 -4.12 -8.10 28.30
CA GLU A 140 -5.12 -9.15 28.50
C GLU A 140 -4.66 -10.51 27.98
N SER A 141 -3.88 -10.51 26.88
CA SER A 141 -3.29 -11.73 26.32
C SER A 141 -2.01 -12.19 27.01
N GLY A 142 -1.56 -11.47 28.04
CA GLY A 142 -0.33 -11.77 28.77
C GLY A 142 0.96 -11.51 27.98
N ILE A 143 0.88 -10.72 26.92
CA ILE A 143 2.00 -10.35 26.06
C ILE A 143 2.57 -9.02 26.57
N SER A 144 3.89 -8.98 26.79
CA SER A 144 4.58 -7.73 27.14
C SER A 144 4.54 -6.76 25.96
N VAL A 145 3.94 -5.60 26.21
CA VAL A 145 3.98 -4.50 25.22
C VAL A 145 5.39 -3.92 25.21
N PRO A 146 6.03 -3.77 24.05
CA PRO A 146 7.29 -3.04 23.97
C PRO A 146 7.09 -1.62 24.53
N PRO A 147 8.01 -1.11 25.35
CA PRO A 147 7.94 0.27 25.79
C PRO A 147 7.87 1.20 24.58
N ASP A 148 7.15 2.30 24.68
CA ASP A 148 7.13 3.32 23.65
C ASP A 148 8.55 3.87 23.48
N ASN A 149 9.24 3.30 22.51
CA ASN A 149 10.62 3.64 22.19
C ASN A 149 10.62 4.47 20.91
N PRO A 150 11.07 5.73 20.97
CA PRO A 150 11.14 6.58 19.76
C PRO A 150 12.06 6.00 18.68
N MET A 151 12.93 5.06 19.03
CA MET A 151 13.79 4.35 18.07
C MET A 151 13.16 3.08 17.51
N HIS A 152 11.96 2.70 17.97
CA HIS A 152 11.25 1.53 17.46
C HIS A 152 10.50 1.91 16.17
N LEU A 153 10.94 1.33 15.06
CA LEU A 153 10.35 1.51 13.75
C LEU A 153 9.71 0.20 13.33
N ASP A 154 8.40 0.15 13.24
CA ASP A 154 7.64 -1.06 12.94
C ASP A 154 6.69 -0.94 11.75
N ASN A 155 6.57 0.25 11.17
CA ASN A 155 5.90 0.50 9.90
C ASN A 155 6.77 1.35 8.97
N SER A 156 6.63 1.15 7.66
CA SER A 156 7.21 1.99 6.63
C SER A 156 6.11 2.59 5.76
N ILE A 157 6.03 3.92 5.69
CA ILE A 157 5.26 4.58 4.66
C ILE A 157 6.05 4.43 3.36
N ILE A 158 5.42 3.92 2.30
CA ILE A 158 6.07 3.67 1.02
C ILE A 158 5.73 4.76 0.03
N VAL A 159 6.74 5.48 -0.45
CA VAL A 159 6.59 6.45 -1.55
C VAL A 159 7.19 5.85 -2.81
N THR A 160 6.35 5.58 -3.80
CA THR A 160 6.77 5.11 -5.13
C THR A 160 6.77 6.28 -6.09
N GLU A 161 7.93 6.59 -6.67
CA GLU A 161 8.08 7.59 -7.73
C GLU A 161 8.20 6.86 -9.07
N THR A 162 7.28 7.14 -9.99
CA THR A 162 7.27 6.60 -11.36
C THR A 162 6.30 7.40 -12.24
N GLY A 163 6.55 7.46 -13.55
CA GLY A 163 5.70 8.20 -14.49
C GLY A 163 5.63 9.71 -14.19
N GLY A 164 6.64 10.27 -13.53
CA GLY A 164 6.67 11.65 -13.08
C GLY A 164 5.77 11.95 -11.88
N MET A 165 5.21 10.93 -11.23
CA MET A 165 4.29 11.03 -10.11
C MET A 165 4.87 10.42 -8.84
N ARG A 166 4.37 10.87 -7.69
CA ARG A 166 4.67 10.33 -6.36
C ARG A 166 3.40 9.73 -5.78
N ILE A 167 3.45 8.43 -5.48
CA ILE A 167 2.35 7.66 -4.93
C ILE A 167 2.76 7.20 -3.53
N ALA A 168 2.08 7.67 -2.49
CA ALA A 168 2.35 7.27 -1.12
C ALA A 168 1.32 6.25 -0.63
N HIS A 169 1.82 5.15 -0.07
CA HIS A 169 1.04 4.13 0.62
C HIS A 169 1.34 4.22 2.11
N TRP A 170 0.33 4.53 2.91
CA TRP A 170 0.49 4.86 4.33
C TRP A 170 0.85 3.65 5.21
N GLY A 171 0.46 2.44 4.76
CA GLY A 171 0.44 1.28 5.65
C GLY A 171 -0.49 1.53 6.81
N ASP A 172 -0.16 0.98 7.96
CA ASP A 172 -0.89 1.20 9.20
C ASP A 172 -0.19 2.19 10.13
N ASN A 173 0.41 3.21 9.52
CA ASN A 173 1.16 4.24 10.23
C ASN A 173 0.25 5.09 11.12
N ARG A 174 0.83 5.57 12.23
CA ARG A 174 0.17 6.55 13.10
C ARG A 174 -0.15 7.84 12.35
N PRO A 175 -1.14 8.65 12.81
CA PRO A 175 -1.58 9.86 12.12
C PRO A 175 -0.60 11.03 12.22
N ASP A 176 0.33 11.00 13.17
CA ASP A 176 1.26 12.07 13.52
C ASP A 176 2.74 11.67 13.35
N PRO A 177 3.17 11.25 12.15
CA PRO A 177 4.57 10.97 11.92
C PRO A 177 5.42 12.23 12.12
N GLY A 178 6.68 12.04 12.50
CA GLY A 178 7.57 13.16 12.78
C GLY A 178 7.75 14.10 11.57
N ALA A 179 8.10 15.36 11.85
CA ALA A 179 8.25 16.42 10.83
C ALA A 179 9.12 16.02 9.63
N TYR A 180 10.18 15.25 9.86
CA TYR A 180 11.03 14.72 8.78
C TYR A 180 10.23 13.89 7.76
N ILE A 181 9.32 13.04 8.24
CA ILE A 181 8.48 12.18 7.39
C ILE A 181 7.47 13.04 6.65
N MET A 182 6.78 13.95 7.35
CA MET A 182 5.82 14.86 6.74
C MET A 182 6.46 15.71 5.64
N ASP A 183 7.67 16.23 5.86
CA ASP A 183 8.41 16.97 4.84
C ASP A 183 8.73 16.11 3.60
N ARG A 184 9.03 14.83 3.79
CA ARG A 184 9.26 13.86 2.69
C ARG A 184 7.99 13.51 1.92
N LEU A 185 6.83 13.57 2.57
CA LEU A 185 5.52 13.32 1.96
C LEU A 185 4.96 14.52 1.21
N ARG A 186 5.44 15.73 1.46
CA ARG A 186 4.98 16.92 0.72
C ARG A 186 5.11 16.74 -0.78
N GLY A 187 4.07 17.12 -1.50
CA GLY A 187 4.01 17.02 -2.96
C GLY A 187 3.76 15.59 -3.47
N VAL A 188 3.20 14.70 -2.65
CA VAL A 188 2.63 13.43 -3.14
C VAL A 188 1.44 13.74 -4.05
N ASP A 189 1.37 13.04 -5.17
CA ASP A 189 0.28 13.19 -6.13
C ASP A 189 -0.91 12.30 -5.77
N VAL A 190 -0.63 11.07 -5.33
CA VAL A 190 -1.64 10.09 -4.91
C VAL A 190 -1.32 9.62 -3.50
N LEU A 191 -2.29 9.69 -2.60
CA LEU A 191 -2.17 9.27 -1.21
C LEU A 191 -3.14 8.13 -0.93
N ILE A 192 -2.63 6.96 -0.55
CA ILE A 192 -3.40 5.76 -0.21
C ILE A 192 -3.43 5.66 1.31
N LEU A 193 -4.63 5.80 1.90
CA LEU A 193 -4.85 5.90 3.35
C LEU A 193 -5.80 4.82 3.88
N PRO A 194 -5.54 4.26 5.08
CA PRO A 194 -6.48 3.38 5.74
C PRO A 194 -7.73 4.13 6.21
N ILE A 195 -8.90 3.52 5.97
CA ILE A 195 -10.21 3.99 6.41
C ILE A 195 -11.01 2.84 7.04
N ASP A 196 -10.43 2.14 7.93
CA ASP A 196 -10.92 0.86 8.46
C ASP A 196 -12.29 0.93 9.17
N GLY A 197 -12.73 2.11 9.56
CA GLY A 197 -14.05 2.37 10.20
C GLY A 197 -14.15 1.92 11.66
N SER A 198 -13.21 1.10 12.13
CA SER A 198 -13.07 0.76 13.56
C SER A 198 -12.19 1.75 14.32
N GLU A 199 -11.56 2.67 13.58
CA GLU A 199 -10.68 3.72 14.11
C GLU A 199 -9.47 3.19 14.88
N HIS A 200 -9.01 1.97 14.58
CA HIS A 200 -7.80 1.45 15.21
C HIS A 200 -6.53 1.88 14.49
N ILE A 201 -6.62 2.32 13.23
CA ILE A 201 -5.50 2.90 12.49
C ILE A 201 -5.64 4.42 12.40
N LEU A 202 -6.59 4.91 11.61
CA LEU A 202 -6.87 6.35 11.48
C LEU A 202 -8.34 6.64 11.75
N THR A 203 -8.61 7.70 12.50
CA THR A 203 -9.95 8.25 12.62
C THR A 203 -10.31 9.02 11.35
N ALA A 204 -11.60 9.29 11.13
CA ALA A 204 -12.03 10.15 10.03
C ALA A 204 -11.44 11.57 10.12
N GLU A 205 -11.21 12.07 11.35
CA GLU A 205 -10.55 13.35 11.61
C GLU A 205 -9.08 13.31 11.19
N ASP A 206 -8.35 12.21 11.52
CA ASP A 206 -6.96 12.01 11.12
C ASP A 206 -6.82 11.99 9.59
N VAL A 207 -7.70 11.23 8.91
CA VAL A 207 -7.70 11.17 7.44
C VAL A 207 -7.92 12.56 6.84
N THR A 208 -8.87 13.31 7.35
CA THR A 208 -9.16 14.68 6.89
C THR A 208 -7.96 15.60 7.13
N GLY A 209 -7.36 15.55 8.32
CA GLY A 209 -6.17 16.34 8.65
C GLY A 209 -4.98 16.04 7.74
N LEU A 210 -4.74 14.76 7.45
CA LEU A 210 -3.67 14.36 6.51
C LEU A 210 -3.94 14.83 5.08
N MET A 211 -5.20 14.79 4.63
CA MET A 211 -5.59 15.31 3.32
C MET A 211 -5.36 16.82 3.23
N GLU A 212 -5.70 17.56 4.27
CA GLU A 212 -5.51 19.02 4.34
C GLU A 212 -4.02 19.40 4.41
N GLU A 213 -3.21 18.66 5.17
CA GLU A 213 -1.79 18.97 5.34
C GLU A 213 -0.95 18.62 4.11
N LEU A 214 -1.23 17.47 3.46
CA LEU A 214 -0.43 16.98 2.34
C LEU A 214 -0.96 17.45 0.97
N GLU A 215 -2.19 17.90 0.88
CA GLU A 215 -2.86 18.39 -0.33
C GLU A 215 -2.65 17.48 -1.57
N PRO A 216 -2.87 16.16 -1.45
CA PRO A 216 -2.69 15.25 -2.58
C PRO A 216 -3.71 15.56 -3.68
N LYS A 217 -3.37 15.23 -4.92
CA LYS A 217 -4.32 15.38 -6.04
C LYS A 217 -5.43 14.35 -6.01
N VAL A 218 -5.13 13.17 -5.47
CA VAL A 218 -6.08 12.06 -5.33
C VAL A 218 -5.82 11.34 -4.02
N VAL A 219 -6.90 10.99 -3.30
CA VAL A 219 -6.86 10.12 -2.13
C VAL A 219 -7.53 8.79 -2.46
N ILE A 220 -6.87 7.69 -2.15
CA ILE A 220 -7.40 6.34 -2.37
C ILE A 220 -7.59 5.67 -1.01
N PRO A 221 -8.83 5.32 -0.65
CA PRO A 221 -9.10 4.58 0.58
C PRO A 221 -8.61 3.14 0.48
N MET A 222 -8.08 2.62 1.58
CA MET A 222 -7.68 1.23 1.75
C MET A 222 -8.03 0.72 3.14
N HIS A 223 -7.67 -0.51 3.48
CA HIS A 223 -7.82 -1.13 4.81
C HIS A 223 -9.26 -1.17 5.31
N TYR A 224 -10.22 -1.32 4.41
CA TYR A 224 -11.64 -1.48 4.72
C TYR A 224 -12.13 -2.87 4.35
N ARG A 225 -13.29 -3.25 4.85
CA ARG A 225 -13.93 -4.52 4.50
C ARG A 225 -14.38 -4.52 3.03
N THR A 226 -13.61 -5.16 2.18
CA THR A 226 -13.95 -5.38 0.77
C THR A 226 -14.85 -6.60 0.65
N ARG A 227 -16.06 -6.42 0.11
CA ARG A 227 -17.05 -7.51 -0.05
C ARG A 227 -16.49 -8.65 -0.90
N GLY A 228 -16.58 -9.87 -0.36
CA GLY A 228 -16.08 -11.07 -1.01
C GLY A 228 -14.61 -11.39 -0.75
N ALA A 229 -13.80 -10.41 -0.35
CA ALA A 229 -12.41 -10.63 0.05
C ALA A 229 -12.25 -10.67 1.58
N VAL A 230 -13.02 -9.85 2.30
CA VAL A 230 -12.90 -9.71 3.76
C VAL A 230 -14.22 -10.11 4.42
N THR A 231 -14.16 -10.95 5.44
CA THR A 231 -15.34 -11.43 6.17
C THR A 231 -15.87 -10.40 7.18
N VAL A 232 -17.08 -10.61 7.65
CA VAL A 232 -17.67 -9.86 8.76
C VAL A 232 -17.08 -10.19 10.13
N LEU A 233 -16.21 -11.22 10.18
CA LEU A 233 -15.50 -11.60 11.41
C LEU A 233 -14.28 -10.70 11.67
N SER A 234 -13.85 -9.92 10.66
CA SER A 234 -12.84 -8.89 10.84
C SER A 234 -13.43 -7.70 11.62
N THR A 235 -12.58 -6.86 12.18
CA THR A 235 -12.98 -5.60 12.84
C THR A 235 -13.29 -4.49 11.83
N LEU A 236 -13.04 -4.73 10.55
CA LEU A 236 -13.15 -3.73 9.49
C LEU A 236 -14.61 -3.46 9.11
N GLN A 237 -14.92 -2.20 8.82
CA GLN A 237 -16.18 -1.78 8.27
C GLN A 237 -16.12 -1.58 6.75
N ALA A 238 -17.27 -1.57 6.08
CA ALA A 238 -17.36 -1.24 4.66
C ALA A 238 -17.01 0.25 4.43
N PRO A 239 -16.56 0.64 3.23
CA PRO A 239 -16.10 2.00 2.97
C PRO A 239 -17.24 3.04 2.91
N ASP A 240 -18.50 2.59 2.95
CA ASP A 240 -19.67 3.43 2.72
C ASP A 240 -19.71 4.64 3.68
N TYR A 241 -19.40 4.43 4.97
CA TYR A 241 -19.43 5.50 5.98
C TYR A 241 -18.49 6.66 5.62
N TRP A 242 -17.31 6.35 5.11
CA TRP A 242 -16.32 7.35 4.73
C TRP A 242 -16.68 8.00 3.40
N LEU A 243 -17.18 7.22 2.45
CA LEU A 243 -17.62 7.74 1.14
C LEU A 243 -18.80 8.69 1.26
N GLU A 244 -19.69 8.48 2.25
CA GLU A 244 -20.78 9.41 2.54
C GLU A 244 -20.27 10.78 3.01
N MET A 245 -19.12 10.84 3.68
CA MET A 245 -18.46 12.10 4.07
C MET A 245 -17.71 12.76 2.91
N MET A 246 -17.51 12.04 1.80
CA MET A 246 -16.81 12.50 0.60
C MET A 246 -17.79 12.58 -0.59
N PRO A 247 -18.69 13.57 -0.65
CA PRO A 247 -19.79 13.60 -1.62
C PRO A 247 -19.31 13.63 -3.07
N ASP A 248 -18.09 14.11 -3.31
CA ASP A 248 -17.47 14.17 -4.63
C ASP A 248 -16.58 12.95 -4.94
N ALA A 249 -16.63 11.89 -4.13
CA ALA A 249 -15.87 10.68 -4.33
C ALA A 249 -16.19 10.05 -5.70
N ILE A 250 -15.15 9.58 -6.38
CA ILE A 250 -15.27 8.86 -7.63
C ILE A 250 -15.24 7.38 -7.33
N LEU A 251 -16.32 6.68 -7.63
CA LEU A 251 -16.38 5.23 -7.54
C LEU A 251 -15.90 4.61 -8.85
N HIS A 252 -14.81 3.86 -8.78
CA HIS A 252 -14.29 3.11 -9.91
C HIS A 252 -14.86 1.70 -9.93
N THR A 253 -15.30 1.24 -11.09
CA THR A 253 -16.02 -0.04 -11.23
C THR A 253 -15.14 -1.19 -11.73
N GLU A 254 -13.85 -0.96 -11.85
CA GLU A 254 -12.85 -1.95 -12.23
C GLU A 254 -11.80 -2.07 -11.12
N SER A 255 -11.05 -3.17 -11.09
CA SER A 255 -9.95 -3.36 -10.14
C SER A 255 -8.67 -2.63 -10.54
N LYS A 256 -8.60 -2.09 -11.77
CA LYS A 256 -7.42 -1.45 -12.33
C LYS A 256 -7.74 -0.07 -12.87
N TRP A 257 -6.91 0.91 -12.50
CA TRP A 257 -6.98 2.29 -12.97
C TRP A 257 -5.67 2.69 -13.63
N THR A 258 -5.72 3.17 -14.87
CA THR A 258 -4.56 3.68 -15.59
C THR A 258 -4.68 5.18 -15.77
N PHE A 259 -3.65 5.91 -15.42
CA PHE A 259 -3.63 7.37 -15.40
C PHE A 259 -2.23 7.92 -15.64
N SER A 260 -2.14 9.19 -15.98
CA SER A 260 -0.90 9.94 -16.09
C SER A 260 -0.96 11.20 -15.21
N LYS A 261 0.17 11.85 -15.01
CA LYS A 261 0.24 13.06 -14.16
C LYS A 261 -0.73 14.16 -14.56
N PRO A 262 -0.90 14.51 -15.87
CA PRO A 262 -1.91 15.47 -16.29
C PRO A 262 -3.34 15.07 -15.95
N ASP A 263 -3.66 13.78 -15.93
CA ASP A 263 -5.00 13.30 -15.59
C ASP A 263 -5.40 13.63 -14.16
N LEU A 264 -4.43 13.71 -13.25
CA LEU A 264 -4.68 13.94 -11.83
C LEU A 264 -5.28 15.33 -11.54
N ALA A 265 -5.02 16.31 -12.39
CA ALA A 265 -5.52 17.68 -12.21
C ALA A 265 -7.06 17.78 -12.14
N ARG A 266 -7.78 16.83 -12.71
CA ARG A 266 -9.26 16.78 -12.68
C ARG A 266 -9.83 16.28 -11.35
N TYR A 267 -9.02 15.62 -10.53
CA TYR A 267 -9.50 15.02 -9.27
C TYR A 267 -9.53 16.02 -8.12
N ARG A 268 -8.60 16.97 -8.07
CA ARG A 268 -8.59 18.10 -7.13
C ARG A 268 -8.67 17.70 -5.65
N GLY A 269 -7.90 16.68 -5.23
CA GLY A 269 -7.93 16.18 -3.86
C GLY A 269 -9.11 15.28 -3.51
N ARG A 270 -9.91 14.89 -4.51
CA ARG A 270 -11.05 14.00 -4.29
C ARG A 270 -10.65 12.58 -3.97
N ALA A 271 -11.52 11.89 -3.27
CA ALA A 271 -11.43 10.47 -3.09
C ALA A 271 -11.68 9.72 -4.42
N PHE A 272 -10.84 8.72 -4.68
CA PHE A 272 -11.01 7.78 -5.77
C PHE A 272 -11.02 6.38 -5.19
N SER A 273 -12.18 5.74 -5.16
CA SER A 273 -12.38 4.46 -4.50
C SER A 273 -12.60 3.34 -5.50
N PHE A 274 -11.89 2.24 -5.30
CA PHE A 274 -12.17 0.97 -5.98
C PHE A 274 -13.42 0.27 -5.40
N GLY A 275 -13.94 0.74 -4.26
CA GLY A 275 -15.07 0.12 -3.60
C GLY A 275 -14.82 -1.36 -3.32
N HIS A 276 -15.66 -2.22 -3.92
CA HIS A 276 -15.54 -3.66 -3.79
C HIS A 276 -14.97 -4.34 -5.05
N HIS A 277 -14.43 -3.57 -5.98
CA HIS A 277 -13.84 -4.08 -7.22
C HIS A 277 -12.35 -4.32 -7.05
N TYR A 278 -11.97 -5.58 -6.92
CA TYR A 278 -10.58 -6.01 -6.74
C TYR A 278 -10.24 -7.16 -7.68
N THR A 279 -8.97 -7.33 -7.98
CA THR A 279 -8.47 -8.45 -8.77
C THR A 279 -8.50 -9.73 -7.94
N LYS A 280 -9.17 -10.73 -8.48
CA LYS A 280 -9.19 -12.11 -7.95
C LYS A 280 -8.14 -12.95 -8.66
N GLY A 281 -7.69 -14.01 -8.01
CA GLY A 281 -6.80 -15.00 -8.60
C GLY A 281 -7.47 -15.84 -9.70
#